data_2f4bb38854f2daa57c1ae0dee875f9a2
#
_entry.id   2f4bb38854f2daa57c1ae0dee875f9a2
#
_cell.length_a   1.000
_cell.length_b   1.000
_cell.length_c   1.000
_cell.angle_alpha   90.00
_cell.angle_beta   90.00
_cell.angle_gamma   90.00
#
_symmetry.space_group_name_H-M   'P 1'
#
loop_
_entity.id
_entity.type
_entity.pdbx_description
1 polymer ?
#
loop_
_entity_poly.entity_id
_entity_poly.type
_entity_poly.pdbx_seq_one_letter_code
_entity_poly.pdbx_strand_id
1 'polypeptide(L)'
;MALSNTATPKYYGMFRDAVIRGEIPICKEIEMEMNRIDALIANPGIWYDDQAIQGFVNYCEKELTLTDGEDLHLLDTFKLWAESIFGWYYFVERSVYEPSPDGHGGRYVKKTIKKRLINKQYLIVARGAAKSMYASCLQNYFLNYHQCGQFLMVMYLYRD
;
A
#
# COMPACT_ATOMS: atom_id res chain seq x y z
N MET A 1 4.78 9.32 23.55
CA MET A 1 4.41 10.21 22.43
C MET A 1 3.13 9.67 21.81
N ALA A 2 2.02 10.38 21.96
CA ALA A 2 0.79 10.01 21.29
C ALA A 2 0.97 10.37 19.80
N LEU A 3 1.14 9.36 18.96
CA LEU A 3 1.13 9.53 17.52
C LEU A 3 -0.31 9.90 17.12
N SER A 4 -0.54 11.11 16.66
CA SER A 4 -1.86 11.52 16.18
C SER A 4 -2.10 10.93 14.77
N ASN A 5 -3.20 10.21 14.62
CA ASN A 5 -3.63 9.59 13.37
C ASN A 5 -4.38 10.60 12.47
N THR A 6 -3.80 11.78 12.21
CA THR A 6 -4.50 12.88 11.52
C THR A 6 -4.04 13.11 10.07
N ALA A 7 -3.19 12.24 9.51
CA ALA A 7 -2.77 12.41 8.12
C ALA A 7 -3.88 11.89 7.19
N THR A 8 -4.53 12.79 6.46
CA THR A 8 -5.42 12.42 5.37
C THR A 8 -4.58 11.84 4.22
N PRO A 9 -4.95 10.67 3.70
CA PRO A 9 -4.27 10.08 2.55
C PRO A 9 -4.27 11.05 1.36
N LYS A 10 -3.10 11.27 0.78
CA LYS A 10 -2.92 12.32 -0.25
C LYS A 10 -3.70 12.02 -1.52
N TYR A 11 -3.49 10.84 -2.09
CA TYR A 11 -4.08 10.48 -3.39
C TYR A 11 -5.57 10.19 -3.26
N TYR A 12 -5.97 9.59 -2.15
CA TYR A 12 -7.39 9.43 -1.82
C TYR A 12 -8.07 10.79 -1.63
N GLY A 13 -7.46 11.74 -0.92
CA GLY A 13 -7.99 13.09 -0.75
C GLY A 13 -8.20 13.79 -2.09
N MET A 14 -7.22 13.77 -2.98
CA MET A 14 -7.34 14.34 -4.34
C MET A 14 -8.48 13.68 -5.14
N PHE A 15 -8.56 12.36 -5.11
CA PHE A 15 -9.62 11.61 -5.79
C PHE A 15 -11.01 11.95 -5.21
N ARG A 16 -11.15 11.93 -3.88
CA ARG A 16 -12.39 12.25 -3.17
C ARG A 16 -12.89 13.66 -3.50
N ASP A 17 -11.99 14.63 -3.50
CA ASP A 17 -12.31 16.02 -3.84
C ASP A 17 -12.79 16.15 -5.29
N ALA A 18 -12.17 15.46 -6.24
CA ALA A 18 -12.60 15.44 -7.64
C ALA A 18 -14.00 14.80 -7.81
N VAL A 19 -14.29 13.74 -7.04
CA VAL A 19 -15.63 13.12 -7.01
C VAL A 19 -16.66 14.10 -6.45
N ILE A 20 -16.36 14.79 -5.34
CA ILE A 20 -17.28 15.77 -4.72
C ILE A 20 -17.56 16.95 -5.66
N ARG A 21 -16.54 17.39 -6.43
CA ARG A 21 -16.75 18.44 -7.46
C ARG A 21 -17.47 17.95 -8.72
N GLY A 22 -17.80 16.65 -8.80
CA GLY A 22 -18.46 16.06 -9.97
C GLY A 22 -17.57 15.91 -11.21
N GLU A 23 -16.25 16.00 -11.05
CA GLU A 23 -15.26 15.84 -12.13
C GLU A 23 -15.07 14.37 -12.51
N ILE A 24 -15.25 13.46 -11.55
CA ILE A 24 -15.12 12.01 -11.72
C ILE A 24 -16.46 11.35 -11.38
N PRO A 25 -17.13 10.74 -12.36
CA PRO A 25 -18.30 9.91 -12.08
C PRO A 25 -17.86 8.60 -11.42
N ILE A 26 -18.60 8.16 -10.40
CA ILE A 26 -18.32 6.93 -9.70
C ILE A 26 -19.48 5.94 -9.77
N CYS A 27 -19.15 4.65 -9.73
CA CYS A 27 -20.14 3.59 -9.53
C CYS A 27 -20.30 3.28 -8.04
N LYS A 28 -21.31 2.49 -7.71
CA LYS A 28 -21.65 2.12 -6.33
C LYS A 28 -20.47 1.42 -5.60
N GLU A 29 -19.71 0.61 -6.32
CA GLU A 29 -18.56 -0.12 -5.77
C GLU A 29 -17.46 0.84 -5.34
N ILE A 30 -17.20 1.89 -6.11
CA ILE A 30 -16.24 2.93 -5.76
C ILE A 30 -16.74 3.74 -4.55
N GLU A 31 -18.03 4.07 -4.49
CA GLU A 31 -18.63 4.73 -3.33
C GLU A 31 -18.46 3.88 -2.05
N MET A 32 -18.71 2.56 -2.15
CA MET A 32 -18.49 1.65 -1.03
C MET A 32 -17.01 1.63 -0.58
N GLU A 33 -16.06 1.65 -1.51
CA GLU A 33 -14.64 1.70 -1.18
C GLU A 33 -14.25 3.03 -0.54
N MET A 34 -14.79 4.16 -1.00
CA MET A 34 -14.59 5.46 -0.37
C MET A 34 -15.10 5.46 1.08
N ASN A 35 -16.30 4.94 1.32
CA ASN A 35 -16.85 4.81 2.66
C ASN A 35 -15.98 3.91 3.56
N ARG A 36 -15.39 2.85 3.00
CA ARG A 36 -14.45 1.99 3.72
C ARG A 36 -13.18 2.75 4.11
N ILE A 37 -12.62 3.55 3.21
CA ILE A 37 -11.43 4.35 3.49
C ILE A 37 -11.73 5.43 4.54
N ASP A 38 -12.88 6.11 4.43
CA ASP A 38 -13.31 7.09 5.44
C ASP A 38 -13.44 6.45 6.83
N ALA A 39 -13.94 5.22 6.91
CA ALA A 39 -14.00 4.46 8.16
C ALA A 39 -12.59 4.10 8.70
N LEU A 40 -11.62 3.82 7.84
CA LEU A 40 -10.23 3.61 8.28
C LEU A 40 -9.61 4.89 8.84
N ILE A 41 -9.84 6.05 8.19
CA ILE A 41 -9.39 7.37 8.68
C ILE A 41 -9.97 7.68 10.06
N ALA A 42 -11.24 7.35 10.28
CA ALA A 42 -11.92 7.58 11.54
C ALA A 42 -11.52 6.59 12.67
N ASN A 43 -10.84 5.49 12.36
CA ASN A 43 -10.50 4.45 13.32
C ASN A 43 -9.20 4.77 14.08
N PRO A 44 -9.24 5.01 15.40
CA PRO A 44 -8.04 5.37 16.17
C PRO A 44 -7.00 4.24 16.29
N GLY A 45 -7.38 3.01 16.00
CA GLY A 45 -6.48 1.84 16.01
C GLY A 45 -5.75 1.61 14.69
N ILE A 46 -6.10 2.36 13.65
CA ILE A 46 -5.50 2.28 12.32
C ILE A 46 -4.65 3.54 12.09
N TRP A 47 -3.49 3.34 11.51
CA TRP A 47 -2.51 4.39 11.26
C TRP A 47 -2.24 4.51 9.77
N TYR A 48 -1.96 5.72 9.31
CA TYR A 48 -1.57 5.99 7.94
C TYR A 48 -0.08 6.34 7.86
N ASP A 49 0.61 5.77 6.86
CA ASP A 49 2.04 5.94 6.61
C ASP A 49 2.30 6.47 5.21
N ASP A 50 2.40 7.79 5.11
CA ASP A 50 2.71 8.47 3.84
C ASP A 50 4.11 8.09 3.32
N GLN A 51 5.09 7.86 4.19
CA GLN A 51 6.45 7.53 3.80
C GLN A 51 6.53 6.19 3.06
N ALA A 52 5.70 5.21 3.44
CA ALA A 52 5.66 3.92 2.76
C ALA A 52 5.17 4.06 1.32
N ILE A 53 4.23 4.99 1.07
CA ILE A 53 3.70 5.26 -0.27
C ILE A 53 4.71 6.04 -1.09
N GLN A 54 5.31 7.09 -0.52
CA GLN A 54 6.36 7.87 -1.19
C GLN A 54 7.57 6.99 -1.53
N GLY A 55 7.91 6.02 -0.68
CA GLY A 55 8.94 5.02 -0.95
C GLY A 55 8.66 4.23 -2.23
N PHE A 56 7.43 3.73 -2.38
CA PHE A 56 7.01 3.02 -3.60
C PHE A 56 7.01 3.93 -4.84
N VAL A 57 6.42 5.13 -4.75
CA VAL A 57 6.35 6.09 -5.86
C VAL A 57 7.75 6.50 -6.30
N ASN A 58 8.62 6.86 -5.35
CA ASN A 58 10.00 7.25 -5.64
C ASN A 58 10.79 6.11 -6.29
N TYR A 59 10.60 4.87 -5.83
CA TYR A 59 11.22 3.72 -6.46
C TYR A 59 10.79 3.57 -7.91
N CYS A 60 9.48 3.61 -8.17
CA CYS A 60 8.97 3.46 -9.52
C CYS A 60 9.44 4.58 -10.46
N GLU A 61 9.43 5.84 -9.99
CA GLU A 61 9.74 7.00 -10.83
C GLU A 61 11.25 7.30 -10.98
N LYS A 62 12.11 6.71 -10.13
CA LYS A 62 13.57 6.94 -10.18
C LYS A 62 14.38 5.73 -10.59
N GLU A 63 13.89 4.53 -10.29
CA GLU A 63 14.65 3.29 -10.48
C GLU A 63 14.11 2.43 -11.64
N LEU A 64 12.90 2.71 -12.12
CA LEU A 64 12.30 1.97 -13.22
C LEU A 64 12.19 2.84 -14.47
N THR A 65 12.51 2.26 -15.60
CA THR A 65 12.32 2.85 -16.93
C THR A 65 11.34 2.03 -17.76
N LEU A 66 10.70 2.66 -18.71
CA LEU A 66 9.88 1.98 -19.72
C LEU A 66 10.77 1.21 -20.70
N THR A 67 10.16 0.32 -21.50
CA THR A 67 10.88 -0.51 -22.47
C THR A 67 11.58 0.27 -23.58
N ASP A 68 11.14 1.50 -23.83
CA ASP A 68 11.74 2.46 -24.76
C ASP A 68 12.86 3.30 -24.13
N GLY A 69 13.12 3.13 -22.81
CA GLY A 69 14.14 3.84 -22.07
C GLY A 69 13.66 5.18 -21.47
N GLU A 70 12.39 5.52 -21.63
CA GLU A 70 11.81 6.71 -20.98
C GLU A 70 11.60 6.48 -19.48
N ASP A 71 11.63 7.57 -18.71
CA ASP A 71 11.36 7.54 -17.28
C ASP A 71 9.90 7.15 -17.02
N LEU A 72 9.69 6.26 -16.05
CA LEU A 72 8.37 5.85 -15.65
C LEU A 72 7.72 6.92 -14.76
N HIS A 73 6.61 7.48 -15.21
CA HIS A 73 5.75 8.35 -14.41
C HIS A 73 4.46 7.63 -14.04
N LEU A 74 4.26 7.42 -12.74
CA LEU A 74 3.06 6.78 -12.24
C LEU A 74 1.85 7.70 -12.35
N LEU A 75 0.78 7.21 -12.96
CA LEU A 75 -0.52 7.88 -12.96
C LEU A 75 -1.06 7.99 -11.53
N ASP A 76 -1.82 9.05 -11.25
CA ASP A 76 -2.43 9.26 -9.92
C ASP A 76 -3.34 8.10 -9.50
N THR A 77 -3.98 7.43 -10.46
CA THR A 77 -4.74 6.19 -10.22
C THR A 77 -3.86 5.08 -9.64
N PHE A 78 -2.64 4.91 -10.14
CA PHE A 78 -1.72 3.90 -9.62
C PHE A 78 -1.19 4.29 -8.23
N LYS A 79 -0.96 5.57 -8.01
CA LYS A 79 -0.58 6.10 -6.69
C LYS A 79 -1.70 5.88 -5.68
N LEU A 80 -2.97 6.09 -6.07
CA LEU A 80 -4.15 5.78 -5.25
C LEU A 80 -4.25 4.27 -4.94
N TRP A 81 -4.00 3.39 -5.92
CA TRP A 81 -4.00 1.94 -5.68
C TRP A 81 -2.85 1.51 -4.75
N ALA A 82 -1.67 2.11 -4.91
CA ALA A 82 -0.54 1.87 -4.02
C ALA A 82 -0.83 2.37 -2.59
N GLU A 83 -1.49 3.53 -2.46
CA GLU A 83 -1.90 4.10 -1.19
C GLU A 83 -2.82 3.14 -0.42
N SER A 84 -3.73 2.46 -1.11
CA SER A 84 -4.61 1.47 -0.48
C SER A 84 -3.85 0.24 0.05
N ILE A 85 -2.69 -0.13 -0.53
CA ILE A 85 -1.89 -1.28 -0.07
C ILE A 85 -0.89 -0.85 1.02
N PHE A 86 -0.14 0.23 0.79
CA PHE A 86 1.02 0.58 1.60
C PHE A 86 0.69 1.52 2.75
N GLY A 87 -0.39 2.30 2.62
CA GLY A 87 -0.67 3.40 3.53
C GLY A 87 -1.20 2.98 4.90
N TRP A 88 -1.80 1.80 5.02
CA TRP A 88 -2.55 1.43 6.21
C TRP A 88 -1.86 0.37 7.04
N TYR A 89 -1.75 0.62 8.35
CA TYR A 89 -1.15 -0.32 9.28
C TYR A 89 -1.77 -0.21 10.68
N TYR A 90 -1.46 -1.18 11.51
CA TYR A 90 -1.84 -1.23 12.92
C TYR A 90 -0.69 -1.80 13.74
N PHE A 91 -0.74 -1.58 15.04
CA PHE A 91 0.25 -2.10 15.97
C PHE A 91 -0.30 -3.29 16.75
N VAL A 92 0.52 -4.31 16.92
CA VAL A 92 0.24 -5.47 17.77
C VAL A 92 1.37 -5.70 18.76
N GLU A 93 1.00 -6.03 19.98
CA GLU A 93 1.99 -6.53 20.94
C GLU A 93 2.21 -8.03 20.71
N ARG A 94 3.47 -8.41 20.63
CA ARG A 94 3.88 -9.82 20.54
C ARG A 94 5.01 -10.10 21.51
N SER A 95 4.96 -11.28 22.12
CA SER A 95 6.11 -11.82 22.84
C SER A 95 7.11 -12.39 21.82
N VAL A 96 8.30 -11.78 21.76
CA VAL A 96 9.40 -12.20 20.90
C VAL A 96 10.50 -12.76 21.79
N TYR A 97 11.01 -13.93 21.43
CA TYR A 97 12.17 -14.50 22.13
C TYR A 97 13.43 -13.74 21.72
N GLU A 98 14.13 -13.19 22.71
CA GLU A 98 15.45 -12.58 22.54
C GLU A 98 16.49 -13.51 23.15
N PRO A 99 17.44 -14.05 22.35
CA PRO A 99 18.53 -14.83 22.87
C PRO A 99 19.42 -13.94 23.75
N SER A 100 19.99 -14.53 24.80
CA SER A 100 20.98 -13.83 25.63
C SER A 100 22.27 -13.58 24.85
N PRO A 101 22.95 -12.43 25.06
CA PRO A 101 24.19 -12.09 24.38
C PRO A 101 25.33 -13.09 24.59
N ASP A 102 25.29 -13.84 25.69
CA ASP A 102 26.28 -14.88 26.06
C ASP A 102 25.99 -16.25 25.41
N GLY A 103 24.92 -16.35 24.60
CA GLY A 103 24.52 -17.59 23.95
C GLY A 103 23.83 -18.62 24.84
N HIS A 104 23.68 -18.36 26.13
CA HIS A 104 23.05 -19.26 27.09
C HIS A 104 21.65 -18.77 27.49
N GLY A 105 20.62 -19.42 26.87
CA GLY A 105 19.23 -19.07 27.15
C GLY A 105 18.76 -17.78 26.45
N GLY A 106 17.70 -17.21 26.95
CA GLY A 106 17.06 -15.99 26.45
C GLY A 106 15.76 -15.71 27.21
N ARG A 107 15.10 -14.63 26.86
CA ARG A 107 13.84 -14.22 27.48
C ARG A 107 12.80 -13.82 26.45
N TYR A 108 11.53 -13.96 26.82
CA TYR A 108 10.44 -13.39 26.05
C TYR A 108 10.24 -11.93 26.41
N VAL A 109 10.30 -11.05 25.42
CA VAL A 109 10.09 -9.61 25.58
C VAL A 109 8.86 -9.20 24.79
N LYS A 110 7.98 -8.40 25.37
CA LYS A 110 6.87 -7.80 24.65
C LYS A 110 7.39 -6.71 23.71
N LYS A 111 7.12 -6.88 22.42
CA LYS A 111 7.45 -5.87 21.40
C LYS A 111 6.19 -5.44 20.67
N THR A 112 6.11 -4.13 20.46
CA THR A 112 5.09 -3.55 19.57
C THR A 112 5.57 -3.69 18.12
N ILE A 113 4.82 -4.42 17.33
CA ILE A 113 5.15 -4.71 15.92
C ILE A 113 4.17 -3.97 15.04
N LYS A 114 4.70 -3.16 14.11
CA LYS A 114 3.93 -2.53 13.03
C LYS A 114 3.52 -3.58 12.01
N LYS A 115 2.23 -3.69 11.72
CA LYS A 115 1.70 -4.60 10.72
C LYS A 115 0.90 -3.86 9.68
N ARG A 116 1.12 -4.20 8.41
CA ARG A 116 0.30 -3.72 7.32
C ARG A 116 -1.13 -4.26 7.47
N LEU A 117 -2.12 -3.38 7.30
CA LEU A 117 -3.53 -3.75 7.39
C LEU A 117 -3.98 -4.51 6.13
N ILE A 118 -3.60 -4.00 4.96
CA ILE A 118 -3.99 -4.56 3.67
C ILE A 118 -2.83 -5.41 3.13
N ASN A 119 -3.07 -6.70 2.94
CA ASN A 119 -2.10 -7.66 2.40
C ASN A 119 -2.59 -8.35 1.13
N LYS A 120 -3.80 -8.03 0.67
CA LYS A 120 -4.38 -8.51 -0.58
C LYS A 120 -5.11 -7.38 -1.27
N GLN A 121 -4.93 -7.25 -2.57
CA GLN A 121 -5.64 -6.29 -3.40
C GLN A 121 -6.20 -7.00 -4.63
N TYR A 122 -7.45 -6.71 -4.93
CA TYR A 122 -8.13 -7.15 -6.15
C TYR A 122 -8.39 -5.93 -7.03
N LEU A 123 -7.83 -5.92 -8.23
CA LEU A 123 -8.01 -4.85 -9.21
C LEU A 123 -8.91 -5.34 -10.35
N ILE A 124 -10.12 -4.80 -10.39
CA ILE A 124 -11.06 -5.04 -11.49
C ILE A 124 -11.11 -3.76 -12.32
N VAL A 125 -10.39 -3.73 -13.42
CA VAL A 125 -10.27 -2.56 -14.29
C VAL A 125 -10.33 -2.98 -15.74
N ALA A 126 -10.73 -2.05 -16.61
CA ALA A 126 -10.90 -2.28 -18.03
C ALA A 126 -9.61 -2.78 -18.72
N ARG A 127 -9.77 -3.41 -19.88
CA ARG A 127 -8.65 -3.75 -20.77
C ARG A 127 -7.91 -2.46 -21.15
N GLY A 128 -6.58 -2.51 -21.22
CA GLY A 128 -5.76 -1.33 -21.55
C GLY A 128 -5.44 -0.39 -20.38
N ALA A 129 -5.96 -0.63 -19.17
CA ALA A 129 -5.69 0.20 -17.99
C ALA A 129 -4.31 -0.06 -17.34
N ALA A 130 -3.32 -0.51 -18.12
CA ALA A 130 -1.92 -0.72 -17.69
C ALA A 130 -1.74 -1.57 -16.41
N LYS A 131 -2.66 -2.50 -16.14
CA LYS A 131 -2.63 -3.40 -14.97
C LYS A 131 -1.31 -4.16 -14.82
N SER A 132 -0.79 -4.68 -15.95
CA SER A 132 0.44 -5.47 -15.97
C SER A 132 1.65 -4.62 -15.58
N MET A 133 1.70 -3.36 -16.02
CA MET A 133 2.75 -2.41 -15.63
C MET A 133 2.69 -2.16 -14.12
N TYR A 134 1.52 -1.84 -13.58
CA TYR A 134 1.36 -1.63 -12.13
C TYR A 134 1.75 -2.89 -11.33
N ALA A 135 1.32 -4.07 -11.77
CA ALA A 135 1.69 -5.32 -11.14
C ALA A 135 3.21 -5.58 -11.16
N SER A 136 3.88 -5.26 -12.29
CA SER A 136 5.33 -5.35 -12.40
C SER A 136 6.05 -4.37 -11.45
N CYS A 137 5.56 -3.15 -11.34
CA CYS A 137 6.08 -2.17 -10.38
C CYS A 137 5.98 -2.68 -8.93
N LEU A 138 4.83 -3.21 -8.54
CA LEU A 138 4.64 -3.81 -7.22
C LEU A 138 5.60 -4.98 -6.98
N GLN A 139 5.71 -5.89 -7.95
CA GLN A 139 6.58 -7.06 -7.85
C GLN A 139 8.04 -6.65 -7.66
N ASN A 140 8.54 -5.74 -8.50
CA ASN A 140 9.91 -5.26 -8.42
C ASN A 140 10.19 -4.55 -7.08
N TYR A 141 9.26 -3.71 -6.62
CA TYR A 141 9.39 -3.04 -5.33
C TYR A 141 9.45 -4.02 -4.16
N PHE A 142 8.57 -5.02 -4.13
CA PHE A 142 8.58 -6.03 -3.08
C PHE A 142 9.84 -6.90 -3.10
N LEU A 143 10.36 -7.26 -4.27
CA LEU A 143 11.58 -8.05 -4.38
C LEU A 143 12.82 -7.28 -3.93
N ASN A 144 12.89 -5.98 -4.21
CA ASN A 144 14.08 -5.18 -3.95
C ASN A 144 14.10 -4.52 -2.55
N TYR A 145 12.93 -4.14 -2.01
CA TYR A 145 12.87 -3.33 -0.79
C TYR A 145 12.20 -4.02 0.39
N HIS A 146 11.41 -5.04 0.15
CA HIS A 146 10.84 -5.82 1.23
C HIS A 146 11.51 -7.19 1.23
N GLN A 147 12.21 -7.50 2.32
CA GLN A 147 12.68 -8.86 2.62
C GLN A 147 11.46 -9.76 2.92
N CYS A 148 10.63 -9.96 1.92
CA CYS A 148 9.50 -10.85 2.00
C CYS A 148 10.03 -12.26 1.77
N GLY A 149 10.02 -13.10 2.79
CA GLY A 149 10.42 -14.50 2.68
C GLY A 149 9.59 -15.33 1.70
N GLN A 150 8.40 -14.86 1.32
CA GLN A 150 7.58 -15.43 0.26
C GLN A 150 6.68 -14.35 -0.34
N PHE A 151 6.83 -14.10 -1.64
CA PHE A 151 5.92 -13.29 -2.43
C PHE A 151 5.34 -14.15 -3.54
N LEU A 152 4.02 -14.35 -3.53
CA LEU A 152 3.32 -15.04 -4.59
C LEU A 152 2.42 -14.04 -5.31
N MET A 153 2.75 -13.74 -6.57
CA MET A 153 1.85 -13.03 -7.48
C MET A 153 1.18 -14.03 -8.40
N VAL A 154 -0.14 -14.07 -8.37
CA VAL A 154 -0.95 -14.86 -9.31
C VAL A 154 -1.65 -13.88 -10.24
N MET A 155 -1.26 -13.87 -11.51
CA MET A 155 -1.95 -13.12 -12.55
C MET A 155 -2.86 -14.07 -13.34
N TYR A 156 -4.16 -13.80 -13.31
CA TYR A 156 -5.10 -14.43 -14.21
C TYR A 156 -5.33 -13.51 -15.42
N LEU A 157 -4.83 -13.94 -16.58
CA LEU A 157 -5.19 -13.32 -17.85
C LEU A 157 -6.46 -14.02 -18.36
N TYR A 158 -7.59 -13.33 -18.25
CA TYR A 158 -8.80 -13.78 -18.95
C TYR A 158 -8.60 -13.49 -20.44
N ARG A 159 -8.51 -14.55 -21.25
CA ARG A 159 -8.63 -14.44 -22.72
C ARG A 159 -10.09 -14.74 -23.04
N ASP A 160 -10.80 -13.73 -23.56
CA ASP A 160 -12.04 -13.93 -24.31
C ASP A 160 -11.71 -14.59 -25.65
#